data_ddbcef1095575185fb99cafe19fa157d
#
_entry.id   ddbcef1095575185fb99cafe19fa157d
#
_cell.length_a   1.000
_cell.length_b   1.000
_cell.length_c   1.000
_cell.angle_alpha   90.00
_cell.angle_beta   90.00
_cell.angle_gamma   90.00
#
_symmetry.space_group_name_H-M   'P 1'
#
loop_
_entity.id
_entity.type
_entity.pdbx_description
1 polymer ?
#
loop_
_entity_poly.entity_id
_entity_poly.type
_entity_poly.pdbx_seq_one_letter_code
_entity_poly.pdbx_strand_id
1 'polypeptide(L)'
;MYKRQRLEGVQKGTYDILANSTVVTTEYKDSLLFTRPIILNKQVLVQRKPEKENDSLYIHSQLELARKTLHLVKNSPAILRIHNLSNEIGDTIYIKEVEKYGQEQLLAMVAHGDIDYAVCDESIAKASINDFPQLDIETAISFSQFYSWGVSKHSPILLDSLNSWLNDYVKTPAFKLLRKKYYNN
;
A
#
# COMPACT_ATOMS: atom_id res chain seq x y z
N MET A 1 8.22 15.18 -6.89
CA MET A 1 7.89 15.69 -5.54
C MET A 1 7.66 14.49 -4.63
N TYR A 2 8.48 14.32 -3.59
CA TYR A 2 8.49 13.13 -2.76
C TYR A 2 7.26 13.09 -1.82
N LYS A 3 6.77 11.88 -1.49
CA LYS A 3 5.60 11.64 -0.62
C LYS A 3 5.70 12.43 0.71
N ARG A 4 6.89 12.48 1.30
CA ARG A 4 7.17 13.24 2.53
C ARG A 4 6.93 14.74 2.38
N GLN A 5 7.39 15.35 1.27
CA GLN A 5 7.19 16.80 1.03
C GLN A 5 5.72 17.18 0.88
N ARG A 6 4.90 16.29 0.29
CA ARG A 6 3.45 16.51 0.17
C ARG A 6 2.79 16.45 1.53
N LEU A 7 3.17 15.48 2.36
CA LEU A 7 2.65 15.32 3.72
C LEU A 7 3.01 16.56 4.57
N GLU A 8 4.28 16.96 4.58
CA GLU A 8 4.75 18.15 5.31
C GLU A 8 4.03 19.41 4.84
N GLY A 9 3.75 19.54 3.54
CA GLY A 9 3.00 20.67 2.99
C GLY A 9 1.57 20.76 3.52
N VAL A 10 0.88 19.63 3.68
CA VAL A 10 -0.46 19.60 4.27
C VAL A 10 -0.41 19.83 5.78
N GLN A 11 0.56 19.29 6.48
CA GLN A 11 0.76 19.51 7.91
C GLN A 11 1.02 21.00 8.23
N LYS A 12 1.80 21.66 7.39
CA LYS A 12 2.12 23.10 7.52
C LYS A 12 1.02 24.03 6.98
N GLY A 13 -0.06 23.48 6.40
CA GLY A 13 -1.12 24.28 5.80
C GLY A 13 -0.75 24.95 4.46
N THR A 14 0.36 24.54 3.82
CA THR A 14 0.73 24.98 2.47
C THR A 14 -0.22 24.37 1.42
N TYR A 15 -0.71 23.18 1.69
CA TYR A 15 -1.72 22.47 0.91
C TYR A 15 -2.87 22.08 1.85
N ASP A 16 -4.09 22.11 1.35
CA ASP A 16 -5.28 21.77 2.14
C ASP A 16 -5.57 20.28 2.15
N ILE A 17 -5.25 19.57 1.06
CA ILE A 17 -5.62 18.18 0.85
C ILE A 17 -4.42 17.35 0.35
N LEU A 18 -4.25 16.18 0.93
CA LEU A 18 -3.43 15.10 0.42
C LEU A 18 -4.36 14.03 -0.19
N ALA A 19 -4.69 14.17 -1.48
CA ALA A 19 -5.55 13.25 -2.21
C ALA A 19 -4.78 11.99 -2.65
N ASN A 20 -4.02 11.41 -1.74
CA ASN A 20 -3.34 10.13 -1.91
C ASN A 20 -4.02 9.08 -1.05
N SER A 21 -4.02 7.84 -1.52
CA SER A 21 -4.41 6.71 -0.70
C SER A 21 -3.46 6.61 0.51
N THR A 22 -3.92 7.09 1.65
CA THR A 22 -3.13 7.12 2.89
C THR A 22 -3.80 6.23 3.92
N VAL A 23 -3.02 5.30 4.48
CA VAL A 23 -3.46 4.50 5.61
C VAL A 23 -3.63 5.41 6.82
N VAL A 24 -4.77 5.31 7.49
CA VAL A 24 -5.06 6.07 8.70
C VAL A 24 -4.33 5.42 9.88
N THR A 25 -3.17 5.94 10.23
CA THR A 25 -2.40 5.51 11.39
C THR A 25 -2.57 6.50 12.56
N THR A 26 -2.28 6.05 13.78
CA THR A 26 -2.30 6.91 14.97
C THR A 26 -1.38 8.11 14.80
N GLU A 27 -0.17 7.89 14.30
CA GLU A 27 0.83 8.92 14.04
C GLU A 27 0.31 10.04 13.10
N TYR A 28 -0.38 9.65 12.02
CA TYR A 28 -0.93 10.63 11.10
C TYR A 28 -2.18 11.35 11.63
N LYS A 29 -2.95 10.73 12.51
CA LYS A 29 -4.09 11.38 13.17
C LYS A 29 -3.69 12.56 14.05
N ASP A 30 -2.48 12.53 14.60
CA ASP A 30 -1.96 13.65 15.40
C ASP A 30 -1.63 14.88 14.55
N SER A 31 -1.40 14.71 13.26
CA SER A 31 -0.95 15.76 12.36
C SER A 31 -1.92 16.12 11.23
N LEU A 32 -2.87 15.25 10.92
CA LEU A 32 -3.86 15.41 9.85
C LEU A 32 -5.28 15.11 10.33
N LEU A 33 -6.25 15.71 9.65
CA LEU A 33 -7.62 15.24 9.62
C LEU A 33 -7.75 14.22 8.47
N PHE A 34 -8.70 13.30 8.57
CA PHE A 34 -8.94 12.28 7.53
C PHE A 34 -10.38 12.31 7.06
N THR A 35 -10.57 12.21 5.76
CA THR A 35 -11.89 11.97 5.20
C THR A 35 -12.44 10.63 5.67
N ARG A 36 -13.74 10.42 5.49
CA ARG A 36 -14.31 9.06 5.54
C ARG A 36 -13.51 8.12 4.63
N PRO A 37 -13.47 6.82 4.96
CA PRO A 37 -12.78 5.86 4.12
C PRO A 37 -13.31 5.86 2.68
N ILE A 38 -12.40 5.86 1.72
CA ILE A 38 -12.73 5.85 0.28
C ILE A 38 -12.67 4.43 -0.24
N ILE A 39 -11.63 3.69 0.14
CA ILE A 39 -11.41 2.30 -0.26
C ILE A 39 -10.85 1.48 0.89
N LEU A 40 -11.04 0.16 0.79
CA LEU A 40 -10.28 -0.84 1.54
C LEU A 40 -9.14 -1.33 0.67
N ASN A 41 -7.96 -1.43 1.25
CA ASN A 41 -6.78 -1.99 0.60
C ASN A 41 -5.93 -2.74 1.63
N LYS A 42 -5.01 -3.57 1.19
CA LYS A 42 -4.04 -4.29 2.03
C LYS A 42 -2.68 -4.32 1.36
N GLN A 43 -1.65 -4.69 2.09
CA GLN A 43 -0.36 -5.00 1.51
C GLN A 43 -0.28 -6.50 1.19
N VAL A 44 0.31 -6.79 0.04
CA VAL A 44 0.53 -8.15 -0.45
C VAL A 44 2.01 -8.40 -0.71
N LEU A 45 2.41 -9.65 -0.59
CA LEU A 45 3.69 -10.12 -1.08
C LEU A 45 3.61 -10.21 -2.60
N VAL A 46 4.62 -9.66 -3.26
CA VAL A 46 4.85 -9.82 -4.69
C VAL A 46 6.02 -10.77 -4.85
N GLN A 47 5.80 -11.87 -5.53
CA GLN A 47 6.79 -12.91 -5.80
C GLN A 47 6.57 -13.51 -7.20
N ARG A 48 7.52 -14.23 -7.73
CA ARG A 48 7.31 -15.01 -8.96
C ARG A 48 6.47 -16.23 -8.68
N LYS A 49 5.63 -16.63 -9.62
CA LYS A 49 4.94 -17.92 -9.57
C LYS A 49 5.95 -19.07 -9.51
N PRO A 50 5.62 -20.17 -8.83
CA PRO A 50 6.54 -21.29 -8.71
C PRO A 50 6.76 -21.93 -10.08
N GLU A 51 8.02 -22.23 -10.39
CA GLU A 51 8.37 -22.96 -11.61
C GLU A 51 8.10 -24.48 -11.49
N LYS A 52 8.10 -24.97 -10.26
CA LYS A 52 7.87 -26.39 -9.91
C LYS A 52 7.01 -26.48 -8.68
N GLU A 53 6.33 -27.61 -8.50
CA GLU A 53 5.42 -27.88 -7.37
C GLU A 53 6.08 -27.71 -5.98
N ASN A 54 7.40 -27.90 -5.86
CA ASN A 54 8.18 -27.76 -4.62
C ASN A 54 9.25 -26.66 -4.76
N ASP A 55 8.88 -25.49 -5.26
CA ASP A 55 9.81 -24.37 -5.36
C ASP A 55 10.07 -23.78 -3.96
N SER A 56 11.29 -23.95 -3.46
CA SER A 56 11.70 -23.47 -2.13
C SER A 56 11.75 -21.95 -1.99
N LEU A 57 11.67 -21.22 -3.08
CA LEU A 57 11.60 -19.77 -3.09
C LEU A 57 10.16 -19.26 -3.01
N TYR A 58 9.18 -20.08 -3.41
CA TYR A 58 7.80 -19.67 -3.38
C TYR A 58 7.23 -19.72 -1.96
N ILE A 59 6.61 -18.63 -1.53
CA ILE A 59 6.04 -18.42 -0.21
C ILE A 59 4.54 -18.65 -0.26
N HIS A 60 4.06 -19.67 0.44
CA HIS A 60 2.63 -20.00 0.53
C HIS A 60 1.93 -19.28 1.69
N SER A 61 2.68 -18.97 2.74
CA SER A 61 2.13 -18.36 3.95
C SER A 61 3.08 -17.36 4.59
N GLN A 62 2.55 -16.49 5.44
CA GLN A 62 3.35 -15.52 6.19
C GLN A 62 4.43 -16.17 7.08
N LEU A 63 4.23 -17.41 7.53
CA LEU A 63 5.18 -18.12 8.38
C LEU A 63 6.50 -18.44 7.65
N GLU A 64 6.46 -18.59 6.33
CA GLU A 64 7.63 -18.90 5.50
C GLU A 64 8.48 -17.66 5.20
N LEU A 65 8.06 -16.48 5.64
CA LEU A 65 8.81 -15.24 5.50
C LEU A 65 10.03 -15.15 6.43
N ALA A 66 10.17 -16.07 7.39
CA ALA A 66 11.33 -16.15 8.26
C ALA A 66 12.62 -16.16 7.43
N ARG A 67 13.56 -15.26 7.79
CA ARG A 67 14.88 -15.08 7.12
C ARG A 67 14.82 -14.65 5.66
N LYS A 68 13.66 -14.27 5.13
CA LYS A 68 13.54 -13.69 3.79
C LYS A 68 13.76 -12.18 3.83
N THR A 69 14.23 -11.63 2.70
CA THR A 69 14.43 -10.19 2.54
C THR A 69 13.29 -9.61 1.71
N LEU A 70 12.49 -8.74 2.32
CA LEU A 70 11.39 -8.06 1.67
C LEU A 70 11.81 -6.64 1.25
N HIS A 71 11.60 -6.31 -0.01
CA HIS A 71 11.88 -4.98 -0.56
C HIS A 71 10.61 -4.13 -0.52
N LEU A 72 10.71 -2.92 0.01
CA LEU A 72 9.62 -1.96 0.12
C LEU A 72 10.08 -0.57 -0.29
N VAL A 73 9.13 0.25 -0.74
CA VAL A 73 9.41 1.68 -0.88
C VAL A 73 9.68 2.29 0.49
N LYS A 74 10.60 3.24 0.54
CA LYS A 74 10.98 3.93 1.78
C LYS A 74 9.75 4.51 2.49
N ASN A 75 9.71 4.38 3.81
CA ASN A 75 8.60 4.80 4.67
C ASN A 75 7.25 4.14 4.30
N SER A 76 7.29 2.91 3.81
CA SER A 76 6.06 2.13 3.59
C SER A 76 5.35 1.85 4.92
N PRO A 77 4.02 2.01 5.01
CA PRO A 77 3.27 1.64 6.21
C PRO A 77 3.34 0.14 6.53
N ALA A 78 3.73 -0.70 5.55
CA ALA A 78 3.93 -2.13 5.75
C ALA A 78 5.11 -2.46 6.66
N ILE A 79 6.08 -1.55 6.84
CA ILE A 79 7.29 -1.80 7.66
C ILE A 79 6.91 -2.19 9.09
N LEU A 80 6.02 -1.43 9.72
CA LEU A 80 5.56 -1.72 11.08
C LEU A 80 4.86 -3.10 11.14
N ARG A 81 4.05 -3.43 10.15
CA ARG A 81 3.39 -4.74 10.08
C ARG A 81 4.39 -5.88 9.95
N ILE A 82 5.44 -5.71 9.13
CA ILE A 82 6.47 -6.74 8.95
C ILE A 82 7.27 -6.94 10.25
N HIS A 83 7.58 -5.87 10.99
CA HIS A 83 8.22 -6.01 12.31
C HIS A 83 7.33 -6.77 13.28
N ASN A 84 6.03 -6.48 13.34
CA ASN A 84 5.10 -7.21 14.18
C ASN A 84 5.01 -8.68 13.76
N LEU A 85 4.95 -8.95 12.45
CA LEU A 85 4.92 -10.29 11.90
C LEU A 85 6.20 -11.08 12.23
N SER A 86 7.36 -10.44 12.16
CA SER A 86 8.65 -11.02 12.58
C SER A 86 8.60 -11.47 14.05
N ASN A 87 8.03 -10.64 14.93
CA ASN A 87 7.84 -10.99 16.33
C ASN A 87 6.82 -12.12 16.53
N GLU A 88 5.73 -12.13 15.78
CA GLU A 88 4.69 -13.17 15.80
C GLU A 88 5.25 -14.54 15.38
N ILE A 89 6.11 -14.56 14.35
CA ILE A 89 6.77 -15.77 13.85
C ILE A 89 7.89 -16.24 14.80
N GLY A 90 8.48 -15.34 15.58
CA GLY A 90 9.63 -15.62 16.44
C GLY A 90 10.95 -15.75 15.68
N ASP A 91 11.02 -15.24 14.44
CA ASP A 91 12.24 -15.20 13.63
C ASP A 91 12.33 -13.88 12.85
N THR A 92 13.50 -13.56 12.33
CA THR A 92 13.75 -12.28 11.66
C THR A 92 13.25 -12.30 10.22
N ILE A 93 12.49 -11.26 9.84
CA ILE A 93 12.20 -10.90 8.45
C ILE A 93 13.06 -9.68 8.13
N TYR A 94 13.91 -9.76 7.10
CA TYR A 94 14.76 -8.66 6.71
C TYR A 94 14.00 -7.68 5.83
N ILE A 95 14.19 -6.37 6.07
CA ILE A 95 13.56 -5.30 5.31
C ILE A 95 14.65 -4.52 4.56
N LYS A 96 14.43 -4.31 3.27
CA LYS A 96 15.26 -3.45 2.44
C LYS A 96 14.43 -2.33 1.84
N GLU A 97 14.62 -1.12 2.35
CA GLU A 97 13.94 0.05 1.84
C GLU A 97 14.57 0.55 0.54
N VAL A 98 13.74 0.85 -0.45
CA VAL A 98 14.14 1.35 -1.76
C VAL A 98 13.68 2.80 -1.90
N GLU A 99 14.61 3.73 -2.10
CA GLU A 99 14.33 5.17 -2.12
C GLU A 99 13.98 5.71 -3.51
N LYS A 100 14.59 5.15 -4.55
CA LYS A 100 14.54 5.70 -5.91
C LYS A 100 13.32 5.25 -6.72
N TYR A 101 12.68 4.17 -6.33
CA TYR A 101 11.66 3.50 -7.12
C TYR A 101 10.30 3.52 -6.41
N GLY A 102 9.22 3.54 -7.19
CA GLY A 102 7.86 3.33 -6.72
C GLY A 102 7.53 1.84 -6.63
N GLN A 103 6.30 1.54 -6.23
CA GLN A 103 5.85 0.16 -6.07
C GLN A 103 5.80 -0.58 -7.42
N GLU A 104 5.41 0.09 -8.50
CA GLU A 104 5.35 -0.47 -9.85
C GLU A 104 6.73 -0.94 -10.32
N GLN A 105 7.79 -0.18 -10.02
CA GLN A 105 9.16 -0.59 -10.33
C GLN A 105 9.61 -1.79 -9.49
N LEU A 106 9.15 -1.90 -8.23
CA LEU A 106 9.44 -3.08 -7.43
C LEU A 106 8.81 -4.34 -8.01
N LEU A 107 7.57 -4.24 -8.55
CA LEU A 107 6.96 -5.36 -9.27
C LEU A 107 7.82 -5.78 -10.48
N ALA A 108 8.28 -4.82 -11.29
CA ALA A 108 9.15 -5.10 -12.42
C ALA A 108 10.46 -5.79 -12.00
N MET A 109 11.09 -5.33 -10.91
CA MET A 109 12.31 -5.95 -10.38
C MET A 109 12.09 -7.40 -9.94
N VAL A 110 10.94 -7.70 -9.32
CA VAL A 110 10.59 -9.10 -8.98
C VAL A 110 10.35 -9.91 -10.25
N ALA A 111 9.63 -9.35 -11.22
CA ALA A 111 9.32 -10.03 -12.48
C ALA A 111 10.58 -10.38 -13.29
N HIS A 112 11.60 -9.53 -13.26
CA HIS A 112 12.89 -9.76 -13.94
C HIS A 112 13.89 -10.59 -13.12
N GLY A 113 13.61 -10.87 -11.85
CA GLY A 113 14.49 -11.65 -10.98
C GLY A 113 15.61 -10.86 -10.31
N ASP A 114 15.57 -9.53 -10.37
CA ASP A 114 16.54 -8.66 -9.68
C ASP A 114 16.40 -8.75 -8.16
N ILE A 115 15.18 -9.00 -7.69
CA ILE A 115 14.82 -9.27 -6.31
C ILE A 115 13.81 -10.42 -6.25
N ASP A 116 13.75 -11.15 -5.12
CA ASP A 116 12.83 -12.27 -4.99
C ASP A 116 11.47 -11.83 -4.46
N TYR A 117 11.45 -10.89 -3.50
CA TYR A 117 10.23 -10.50 -2.81
C TYR A 117 10.12 -8.99 -2.68
N ALA A 118 8.92 -8.47 -2.98
CA ALA A 118 8.55 -7.11 -2.65
C ALA A 118 7.23 -7.08 -1.88
N VAL A 119 6.97 -5.98 -1.17
CA VAL A 119 5.66 -5.75 -0.54
C VAL A 119 5.07 -4.47 -1.13
N CYS A 120 3.87 -4.61 -1.67
CA CYS A 120 3.15 -3.55 -2.36
C CYS A 120 1.70 -3.45 -1.89
N ASP A 121 1.08 -2.32 -2.16
CA ASP A 121 -0.37 -2.18 -2.04
C ASP A 121 -1.07 -3.10 -3.06
N GLU A 122 -2.06 -3.86 -2.61
CA GLU A 122 -2.78 -4.83 -3.46
C GLU A 122 -3.37 -4.16 -4.71
N SER A 123 -3.89 -2.94 -4.57
CA SER A 123 -4.46 -2.19 -5.70
C SER A 123 -3.42 -1.88 -6.79
N ILE A 124 -2.19 -1.55 -6.40
CA ILE A 124 -1.09 -1.30 -7.35
C ILE A 124 -0.64 -2.61 -7.98
N ALA A 125 -0.51 -3.65 -7.17
CA ALA A 125 -0.13 -4.98 -7.66
C ALA A 125 -1.16 -5.51 -8.67
N LYS A 126 -2.46 -5.41 -8.37
CA LYS A 126 -3.54 -5.81 -9.29
C LYS A 126 -3.57 -5.00 -10.59
N ALA A 127 -3.30 -3.69 -10.51
CA ALA A 127 -3.26 -2.87 -11.72
C ALA A 127 -2.11 -3.26 -12.66
N SER A 128 -1.02 -3.77 -12.12
CA SER A 128 0.20 -4.10 -12.87
C SER A 128 0.34 -5.60 -13.23
N ILE A 129 -0.49 -6.48 -12.64
CA ILE A 129 -0.32 -7.93 -12.79
C ILE A 129 -0.48 -8.42 -14.23
N ASN A 130 -1.27 -7.73 -15.04
CA ASN A 130 -1.46 -8.08 -16.45
C ASN A 130 -0.19 -7.84 -17.27
N ASP A 131 0.64 -6.89 -16.88
CA ASP A 131 1.92 -6.60 -17.52
C ASP A 131 3.02 -7.61 -17.08
N PHE A 132 2.80 -8.27 -15.95
CA PHE A 132 3.73 -9.23 -15.35
C PHE A 132 3.03 -10.55 -14.96
N PRO A 133 2.55 -11.34 -15.93
CA PRO A 133 1.75 -12.55 -15.67
C PRO A 133 2.50 -13.65 -14.91
N GLN A 134 3.83 -13.57 -14.83
CA GLN A 134 4.69 -14.48 -14.05
C GLN A 134 4.67 -14.16 -12.54
N LEU A 135 4.09 -13.05 -12.12
CA LEU A 135 4.00 -12.70 -10.70
C LEU A 135 2.79 -13.33 -10.02
N ASP A 136 2.94 -13.55 -8.74
CA ASP A 136 1.92 -13.90 -7.78
C ASP A 136 1.79 -12.82 -6.70
N ILE A 137 0.56 -12.54 -6.28
CA ILE A 137 0.22 -11.51 -5.30
C ILE A 137 -0.84 -11.99 -4.29
N GLU A 138 -1.01 -13.30 -4.13
CA GLU A 138 -2.09 -13.87 -3.31
C GLU A 138 -1.77 -13.80 -1.82
N THR A 139 -0.49 -13.90 -1.44
CA THR A 139 -0.08 -13.89 -0.03
C THR A 139 -0.22 -12.49 0.58
N ALA A 140 -1.19 -12.34 1.48
CA ALA A 140 -1.41 -11.08 2.20
C ALA A 140 -0.35 -10.86 3.28
N ILE A 141 0.22 -9.67 3.36
CA ILE A 141 1.13 -9.23 4.44
C ILE A 141 0.36 -8.52 5.56
N SER A 142 -0.67 -7.75 5.21
CA SER A 142 -1.50 -7.05 6.19
C SER A 142 -2.97 -7.44 6.08
N PHE A 143 -3.72 -7.16 7.14
CA PHE A 143 -5.18 -7.08 7.05
C PHE A 143 -5.61 -5.92 6.15
N SER A 144 -6.84 -5.98 5.65
CA SER A 144 -7.44 -4.86 4.93
C SER A 144 -7.56 -3.65 5.83
N GLN A 145 -7.10 -2.50 5.35
CA GLN A 145 -7.09 -1.23 6.04
C GLN A 145 -7.87 -0.19 5.25
N PHE A 146 -8.43 0.79 5.97
CA PHE A 146 -9.10 1.91 5.34
C PHE A 146 -8.08 2.91 4.80
N TYR A 147 -8.30 3.32 3.56
CA TYR A 147 -7.53 4.37 2.90
C TYR A 147 -8.40 5.61 2.74
N SER A 148 -7.90 6.73 3.22
CA SER A 148 -8.58 8.02 3.25
C SER A 148 -7.70 9.11 2.64
N TRP A 149 -8.28 10.26 2.31
CA TRP A 149 -7.49 11.44 2.01
C TRP A 149 -7.15 12.17 3.31
N GLY A 150 -5.94 12.73 3.37
CA GLY A 150 -5.51 13.61 4.45
C GLY A 150 -5.94 15.04 4.19
N VAL A 151 -6.43 15.72 5.23
CA VAL A 151 -6.82 17.13 5.18
C VAL A 151 -6.04 17.89 6.25
N SER A 152 -5.62 19.11 5.92
CA SER A 152 -4.94 19.98 6.89
C SER A 152 -5.81 20.20 8.13
N LYS A 153 -5.19 20.18 9.31
CA LYS A 153 -5.87 20.54 10.56
C LYS A 153 -6.36 22.00 10.58
N HIS A 154 -5.83 22.83 9.68
CA HIS A 154 -6.26 24.21 9.50
C HIS A 154 -7.53 24.36 8.65
N SER A 155 -8.02 23.27 8.05
CA SER A 155 -9.14 23.28 7.10
C SER A 155 -10.29 22.32 7.50
N PRO A 156 -10.84 22.41 8.74
CA PRO A 156 -11.89 21.48 9.20
C PRO A 156 -13.20 21.62 8.41
N ILE A 157 -13.56 22.83 7.98
CA ILE A 157 -14.77 23.08 7.16
C ILE A 157 -14.66 22.37 5.82
N LEU A 158 -13.44 22.33 5.24
CA LEU A 158 -13.18 21.60 4.02
C LEU A 158 -13.39 20.08 4.21
N LEU A 159 -12.97 19.53 5.36
CA LEU A 159 -13.22 18.14 5.69
C LEU A 159 -14.71 17.79 5.69
N ASP A 160 -15.54 18.62 6.30
CA ASP A 160 -16.99 18.38 6.33
C ASP A 160 -17.61 18.43 4.93
N SER A 161 -17.20 19.39 4.11
CA SER A 161 -17.62 19.51 2.71
C SER A 161 -17.20 18.31 1.88
N LEU A 162 -15.94 17.85 2.04
CA LEU A 162 -15.42 16.66 1.36
C LEU A 162 -16.16 15.39 1.79
N ASN A 163 -16.43 15.22 3.08
CA ASN A 163 -17.15 14.06 3.59
C ASN A 163 -18.59 14.02 3.09
N SER A 164 -19.27 15.17 3.03
CA SER A 164 -20.60 15.30 2.44
C SER A 164 -20.58 14.87 0.96
N TRP A 165 -19.68 15.44 0.17
CA TRP A 165 -19.52 15.10 -1.23
C TRP A 165 -19.16 13.62 -1.45
N LEU A 166 -18.18 13.09 -0.70
CA LEU A 166 -17.78 11.68 -0.80
C LEU A 166 -18.94 10.73 -0.48
N ASN A 167 -19.81 11.10 0.47
CA ASN A 167 -20.96 10.29 0.85
C ASN A 167 -21.88 9.98 -0.34
N ASP A 168 -22.00 10.94 -1.25
CA ASP A 168 -22.83 10.79 -2.44
C ASP A 168 -22.03 10.28 -3.64
N TYR A 169 -20.79 10.78 -3.81
CA TYR A 169 -19.93 10.41 -4.93
C TYR A 169 -19.60 8.91 -4.97
N VAL A 170 -19.30 8.29 -3.82
CA VAL A 170 -18.95 6.85 -3.77
C VAL A 170 -20.10 5.93 -4.20
N LYS A 171 -21.33 6.42 -4.23
CA LYS A 171 -22.52 5.68 -4.68
C LYS A 171 -22.74 5.79 -6.19
N THR A 172 -22.10 6.74 -6.85
CA THR A 172 -22.31 7.03 -8.28
C THR A 172 -21.77 5.93 -9.19
N PRO A 173 -22.37 5.74 -10.38
CA PRO A 173 -21.81 4.86 -11.41
C PRO A 173 -20.39 5.25 -11.83
N ALA A 174 -20.07 6.56 -11.85
CA ALA A 174 -18.77 7.06 -12.19
C ALA A 174 -17.68 6.56 -11.21
N PHE A 175 -17.93 6.63 -9.89
CA PHE A 175 -17.01 6.10 -8.90
C PHE A 175 -16.87 4.57 -9.02
N LYS A 176 -17.97 3.84 -9.23
CA LYS A 176 -17.94 2.38 -9.42
C LYS A 176 -17.10 2.00 -10.65
N LEU A 177 -17.21 2.76 -11.74
CA LEU A 177 -16.40 2.53 -12.95
C LEU A 177 -14.91 2.80 -12.70
N LEU A 178 -14.58 3.91 -12.04
CA LEU A 178 -13.20 4.22 -11.65
C LEU A 178 -12.63 3.15 -10.73
N ARG A 179 -13.40 2.71 -9.73
CA ARG A 179 -12.98 1.64 -8.83
C ARG A 179 -12.73 0.33 -9.58
N LYS A 180 -13.63 -0.05 -10.50
CA LYS A 180 -13.44 -1.24 -11.33
C LYS A 180 -12.18 -1.13 -12.19
N LYS A 181 -11.93 0.05 -12.77
CA LYS A 181 -10.76 0.27 -13.66
C LYS A 181 -9.43 0.17 -12.92
N TYR A 182 -9.35 0.64 -11.67
CA TYR A 182 -8.06 0.81 -10.97
C TYR A 182 -7.86 -0.10 -9.75
N TYR A 183 -8.92 -0.75 -9.24
CA TYR A 183 -8.86 -1.54 -8.00
C TYR A 183 -9.46 -2.95 -8.11
N ASN A 184 -10.24 -3.23 -9.15
CA ASN A 184 -10.88 -4.52 -9.35
C ASN A 184 -10.66 -4.94 -10.81
N ASN A 185 -9.47 -5.39 -11.13
CA ASN A 185 -9.28 -6.20 -12.33
C ASN A 185 -9.56 -7.66 -12.02
#